data_b590a8c37b9a3f72fcd3342ed86338c1
#
_entry.id   b590a8c37b9a3f72fcd3342ed86338c1
#
_cell.length_a   1.000
_cell.length_b   1.000
_cell.length_c   1.000
_cell.angle_alpha   90.00
_cell.angle_beta   90.00
_cell.angle_gamma   90.00
#
_symmetry.space_group_name_H-M   'P 1'
#
loop_
_entity.id
_entity.type
_entity.pdbx_description
1 polymer ?
#
loop_
_entity_poly.entity_id
_entity_poly.type
_entity_poly.pdbx_seq_one_letter_code
_entity_poly.pdbx_strand_id
1 'polypeptide(L)'
;MNLFAYHNSRLLDCRFPHGALKCRGEAALCIYLSGRDAARARASLRLWADGKELLISAEKISPCSCEKLRSLPLEGDGGFCFSFNITAPAEPQLIWYYFIIDVAPEHDGGETTRLFYGAPETRSGIGKFYPAWETPPDYQITVFARDFETPSWFRHGIVYQIFPD
;
A
#
# COMPACT_ATOMS: atom_id res chain seq x y z
N MET A 1 3.05 19.54 12.22
CA MET A 1 2.28 18.29 12.07
C MET A 1 3.12 17.15 12.61
N ASN A 2 2.55 16.32 13.50
CA ASN A 2 3.20 15.14 14.08
C ASN A 2 2.41 13.91 13.62
N LEU A 3 2.76 13.39 12.44
CA LEU A 3 2.16 12.22 11.79
C LEU A 3 3.25 11.38 11.17
N PHE A 4 3.24 10.09 11.48
CA PHE A 4 4.08 9.07 10.90
C PHE A 4 3.20 8.09 10.12
N ALA A 5 3.69 7.62 8.99
CA ALA A 5 3.01 6.62 8.19
C ALA A 5 3.96 5.49 7.83
N TYR A 6 3.40 4.31 7.73
CA TYR A 6 4.15 3.15 7.30
C TYR A 6 3.31 2.24 6.40
N HIS A 7 3.82 2.00 5.23
CA HIS A 7 3.42 0.94 4.33
C HIS A 7 4.67 0.38 3.65
N ASN A 8 4.76 -0.93 3.57
CA ASN A 8 5.81 -1.61 2.83
C ASN A 8 5.19 -2.66 1.93
N SER A 9 5.19 -2.39 0.63
CA SER A 9 4.59 -3.27 -0.39
C SER A 9 5.20 -4.68 -0.46
N ARG A 10 6.32 -4.92 0.27
CA ARG A 10 7.01 -6.21 0.35
C ARG A 10 6.73 -6.98 1.65
N LEU A 11 5.91 -6.44 2.55
CA LEU A 11 5.51 -7.11 3.79
C LEU A 11 4.08 -7.62 3.70
N LEU A 12 3.86 -8.87 4.12
CA LEU A 12 2.54 -9.49 4.16
C LEU A 12 1.55 -8.72 5.03
N ASP A 13 2.02 -8.09 6.10
CA ASP A 13 1.20 -7.28 6.99
C ASP A 13 0.68 -5.99 6.34
N CYS A 14 1.37 -5.51 5.30
CA CYS A 14 0.97 -4.33 4.55
C CYS A 14 0.29 -4.65 3.22
N ARG A 15 0.57 -5.85 2.67
CA ARG A 15 0.01 -6.30 1.40
C ARG A 15 -0.13 -7.83 1.40
N PHE A 16 -1.37 -8.31 1.39
CA PHE A 16 -1.68 -9.75 1.33
C PHE A 16 -2.68 -10.06 0.19
N PRO A 17 -2.42 -11.05 -0.67
CA PRO A 17 -1.16 -11.79 -0.78
C PRO A 17 -0.03 -10.93 -1.32
N HIS A 18 1.21 -11.35 -1.05
CA HIS A 18 2.40 -10.71 -1.61
C HIS A 18 2.59 -11.15 -3.06
N GLY A 19 3.16 -10.26 -3.89
CA GLY A 19 3.50 -10.58 -5.28
C GLY A 19 2.38 -10.26 -6.27
N ALA A 20 2.31 -11.05 -7.34
CA ALA A 20 1.32 -10.87 -8.38
C ALA A 20 -0.04 -11.48 -7.99
N LEU A 21 -1.12 -10.93 -8.52
CA LEU A 21 -2.48 -11.40 -8.33
C LEU A 21 -2.98 -12.12 -9.58
N LYS A 22 -3.80 -13.13 -9.41
CA LYS A 22 -4.61 -13.65 -10.51
C LYS A 22 -5.71 -12.65 -10.89
N CYS A 23 -6.12 -12.63 -12.15
CA CYS A 23 -7.33 -11.94 -12.57
C CYS A 23 -8.50 -12.27 -11.65
N ARG A 24 -9.25 -11.26 -11.21
CA ARG A 24 -10.35 -11.35 -10.24
C ARG A 24 -9.94 -11.87 -8.85
N GLY A 25 -8.63 -11.93 -8.56
CA GLY A 25 -8.14 -12.25 -7.22
C GLY A 25 -8.30 -11.04 -6.28
N GLU A 26 -8.36 -11.33 -4.99
CA GLU A 26 -8.48 -10.30 -3.96
C GLU A 26 -7.14 -10.02 -3.30
N ALA A 27 -6.95 -8.79 -2.86
CA ALA A 27 -5.83 -8.41 -2.02
C ALA A 27 -6.26 -7.41 -0.96
N ALA A 28 -5.64 -7.53 0.20
CA ALA A 28 -5.73 -6.55 1.28
C ALA A 28 -4.46 -5.69 1.29
N LEU A 29 -4.66 -4.38 1.37
CA LEU A 29 -3.61 -3.39 1.56
C LEU A 29 -3.81 -2.71 2.90
N CYS A 30 -2.72 -2.39 3.60
CA CYS A 30 -2.79 -1.70 4.87
C CYS A 30 -1.74 -0.59 4.93
N ILE A 31 -2.15 0.58 5.45
CA ILE A 31 -1.24 1.64 5.88
C ILE A 31 -1.42 1.89 7.36
N TYR A 32 -0.31 2.01 8.07
CA TYR A 32 -0.28 2.32 9.48
C TYR A 32 0.02 3.81 9.67
N LEU A 33 -0.77 4.47 10.52
CA LEU A 33 -0.57 5.87 10.90
C LEU A 33 -0.40 5.98 12.41
N SER A 34 0.59 6.75 12.86
CA SER A 34 0.84 7.04 14.27
C SER A 34 1.23 8.50 14.50
N GLY A 35 1.38 8.88 15.76
CA GLY A 35 1.63 10.26 16.14
C GLY A 35 0.36 10.99 16.56
N ARG A 36 0.53 12.20 17.09
CA ARG A 36 -0.56 13.00 17.66
C ARG A 36 -1.70 13.26 16.66
N ASP A 37 -1.34 13.48 15.40
CA ASP A 37 -2.30 13.84 14.35
C ASP A 37 -2.99 12.61 13.72
N ALA A 38 -2.53 11.38 14.02
CA ALA A 38 -3.11 10.15 13.51
C ALA A 38 -4.59 9.95 13.92
N ALA A 39 -4.98 10.45 15.10
CA ALA A 39 -6.37 10.38 15.56
C ALA A 39 -7.34 11.17 14.67
N ARG A 40 -6.85 12.22 14.00
CA ARG A 40 -7.60 13.11 13.11
C ARG A 40 -7.42 12.77 11.63
N ALA A 41 -6.57 11.78 11.34
CA ALA A 41 -6.28 11.37 9.97
C ALA A 41 -7.35 10.43 9.42
N ARG A 42 -7.58 10.53 8.13
CA ARG A 42 -8.33 9.58 7.31
C ARG A 42 -7.43 9.14 6.17
N ALA A 43 -7.50 7.86 5.81
CA ALA A 43 -6.77 7.35 4.68
C ALA A 43 -7.73 6.86 3.59
N SER A 44 -7.37 7.12 2.35
CA SER A 44 -8.01 6.59 1.16
C SER A 44 -6.94 5.97 0.26
N LEU A 45 -7.30 4.92 -0.45
CA LEU A 45 -6.46 4.30 -1.45
C LEU A 45 -6.86 4.84 -2.83
N ARG A 46 -5.91 5.46 -3.52
CA ARG A 46 -6.03 5.77 -4.93
C ARG A 46 -5.49 4.60 -5.72
N LEU A 47 -6.30 4.04 -6.60
CA LEU A 47 -5.97 2.89 -7.42
C LEU A 47 -6.24 3.21 -8.88
N TRP A 48 -5.28 2.91 -9.75
CA TRP A 48 -5.40 3.00 -11.19
C TRP A 48 -5.42 1.61 -11.80
N ALA A 49 -6.54 1.24 -12.42
CA ALA A 49 -6.74 -0.02 -13.11
C ALA A 49 -7.76 0.15 -14.23
N ASP A 50 -7.70 -0.65 -15.28
CA ASP A 50 -8.61 -0.59 -16.45
C ASP A 50 -8.70 0.82 -17.08
N GLY A 51 -7.59 1.58 -17.06
CA GLY A 51 -7.57 2.96 -17.54
C GLY A 51 -8.42 3.94 -16.71
N LYS A 52 -8.81 3.55 -15.49
CA LYS A 52 -9.66 4.34 -14.60
C LYS A 52 -9.01 4.54 -13.23
N GLU A 53 -9.35 5.65 -12.64
CA GLU A 53 -9.03 5.95 -11.25
C GLU A 53 -10.18 5.53 -10.34
N LEU A 54 -9.82 4.83 -9.26
CA LEU A 54 -10.74 4.45 -8.20
C LEU A 54 -10.21 5.01 -6.87
N LEU A 55 -11.12 5.59 -6.08
CA LEU A 55 -10.84 6.02 -4.72
C LEU A 55 -11.59 5.12 -3.75
N ILE A 56 -10.86 4.43 -2.90
CA ILE A 56 -11.40 3.49 -1.92
C ILE A 56 -11.14 4.06 -0.54
N SER A 57 -12.20 4.30 0.22
CA SER A 57 -12.10 4.72 1.61
C SER A 57 -11.83 3.53 2.51
N ALA A 58 -10.98 3.70 3.51
CA ALA A 58 -10.71 2.66 4.50
C ALA A 58 -11.60 2.78 5.72
N GLU A 59 -11.87 1.65 6.35
CA GLU A 59 -12.32 1.61 7.72
C GLU A 59 -11.11 1.81 8.65
N LYS A 60 -11.30 2.68 9.66
CA LYS A 60 -10.29 2.92 10.67
C LYS A 60 -10.33 1.80 11.69
N ILE A 61 -9.25 1.02 11.77
CA ILE A 61 -9.09 -0.07 12.75
C ILE A 61 -8.15 0.41 13.85
N SER A 62 -8.60 0.36 15.09
CA SER A 62 -7.79 0.65 16.27
C SER A 62 -7.95 -0.49 17.29
N PRO A 63 -6.85 -0.97 17.90
CA PRO A 63 -5.42 -0.79 17.60
C PRO A 63 -4.93 -1.68 16.45
N CYS A 64 -3.78 -1.38 15.87
CA CYS A 64 -3.18 -2.29 14.89
C CYS A 64 -2.78 -3.61 15.56
N SER A 65 -3.29 -4.73 15.06
CA SER A 65 -3.00 -6.06 15.58
C SER A 65 -1.62 -6.60 15.18
N CYS A 66 -0.92 -5.90 14.29
CA CYS A 66 0.37 -6.33 13.76
C CYS A 66 1.51 -6.03 14.75
N GLU A 67 2.07 -7.05 15.39
CA GLU A 67 3.20 -6.91 16.31
C GLU A 67 4.45 -6.28 15.66
N LYS A 68 4.70 -6.60 14.39
CA LYS A 68 5.84 -6.03 13.65
C LYS A 68 5.70 -4.53 13.42
N LEU A 69 4.49 -4.04 13.19
CA LEU A 69 4.23 -2.61 13.06
C LEU A 69 4.33 -1.88 14.40
N ARG A 70 4.01 -2.57 15.52
CA ARG A 70 4.19 -2.01 16.87
C ARG A 70 5.66 -1.87 17.28
N SER A 71 6.54 -2.68 16.70
CA SER A 71 7.98 -2.66 16.99
C SER A 71 8.75 -1.61 16.16
N LEU A 72 8.10 -0.97 15.19
CA LEU A 72 8.73 0.14 14.48
C LEU A 72 8.89 1.32 15.43
N PRO A 73 10.01 2.07 15.33
CA PRO A 73 10.25 3.27 16.15
C PRO A 73 9.32 4.42 15.66
N LEU A 74 8.01 4.20 15.79
CA LEU A 74 7.00 5.19 15.49
C LEU A 74 6.72 5.91 16.81
N GLU A 75 7.05 7.18 16.87
CA GLU A 75 6.81 7.99 18.06
C GLU A 75 5.30 8.10 18.35
N GLY A 76 4.89 7.74 19.55
CA GLY A 76 3.54 7.95 20.09
C GLY A 76 2.86 6.68 20.60
N ASP A 77 2.04 6.87 21.63
CA ASP A 77 1.20 5.83 22.23
C ASP A 77 0.02 5.50 21.32
N GLY A 78 0.17 4.39 20.59
CA GLY A 78 -0.90 3.87 19.75
C GLY A 78 -0.91 4.40 18.32
N GLY A 79 -1.33 3.54 17.42
CA GLY A 79 -1.49 3.85 16.01
C GLY A 79 -2.76 3.23 15.46
N PHE A 80 -3.08 3.61 14.23
CA PHE A 80 -4.25 3.14 13.51
C PHE A 80 -3.83 2.43 12.25
N CYS A 81 -4.38 1.26 12.01
CA CYS A 81 -4.28 0.54 10.75
C CYS A 81 -5.49 0.90 9.88
N PHE A 82 -5.25 1.31 8.67
CA PHE A 82 -6.27 1.53 7.65
C PHE A 82 -6.15 0.43 6.61
N SER A 83 -7.18 -0.39 6.49
CA SER A 83 -7.20 -1.55 5.59
C SER A 83 -8.10 -1.29 4.40
N PHE A 84 -7.68 -1.78 3.24
CA PHE A 84 -8.36 -1.64 1.96
C PHE A 84 -8.42 -3.00 1.29
N ASN A 85 -9.60 -3.43 0.89
CA ASN A 85 -9.78 -4.63 0.09
C ASN A 85 -9.95 -4.23 -1.37
N ILE A 86 -9.17 -4.84 -2.25
CA ILE A 86 -9.23 -4.63 -3.68
C ILE A 86 -9.47 -5.95 -4.40
N THR A 87 -10.18 -5.88 -5.52
CA THR A 87 -10.35 -6.99 -6.45
C THR A 87 -9.58 -6.68 -7.72
N ALA A 88 -8.73 -7.60 -8.15
CA ALA A 88 -7.97 -7.46 -9.38
C ALA A 88 -8.89 -7.46 -10.61
N PRO A 89 -8.56 -6.71 -11.66
CA PRO A 89 -9.27 -6.71 -12.93
C PRO A 89 -9.48 -8.10 -13.54
N ALA A 90 -10.43 -8.18 -14.47
CA ALA A 90 -10.71 -9.43 -15.18
C ALA A 90 -9.62 -9.83 -16.16
N GLU A 91 -8.87 -8.85 -16.66
CA GLU A 91 -7.81 -9.03 -17.65
C GLU A 91 -6.43 -8.76 -17.06
N PRO A 92 -5.37 -9.45 -17.57
CA PRO A 92 -4.00 -9.23 -17.14
C PRO A 92 -3.55 -7.79 -17.39
N GLN A 93 -3.06 -7.14 -16.35
CA GLN A 93 -2.56 -5.77 -16.43
C GLN A 93 -1.73 -5.38 -15.22
N LEU A 94 -1.30 -4.13 -15.17
CA LEU A 94 -0.68 -3.52 -14.01
C LEU A 94 -1.71 -2.67 -13.28
N ILE A 95 -1.76 -2.82 -11.96
CA ILE A 95 -2.47 -1.94 -11.05
C ILE A 95 -1.43 -1.02 -10.40
N TRP A 96 -1.74 0.26 -10.32
CA TRP A 96 -0.90 1.27 -9.70
C TRP A 96 -1.65 1.90 -8.54
N TYR A 97 -0.98 2.13 -7.39
CA TYR A 97 -1.65 2.69 -6.23
C TYR A 97 -0.73 3.53 -5.34
N TYR A 98 -1.33 4.47 -4.63
CA TYR A 98 -0.76 5.17 -3.49
C TYR A 98 -1.87 5.54 -2.50
N PHE A 99 -1.49 6.03 -1.32
CA PHE A 99 -2.45 6.41 -0.31
C PHE A 99 -2.60 7.92 -0.25
N ILE A 100 -3.83 8.38 -0.05
CA ILE A 100 -4.18 9.76 0.23
C ILE A 100 -4.51 9.85 1.70
N ILE A 101 -3.88 10.78 2.40
CA ILE A 101 -4.05 10.98 3.84
C ILE A 101 -4.53 12.39 4.05
N ASP A 102 -5.75 12.52 4.56
CA ASP A 102 -6.39 13.78 4.92
C ASP A 102 -6.39 13.92 6.44
N VAL A 103 -5.76 14.97 6.96
CA VAL A 103 -5.67 15.27 8.38
C VAL A 103 -6.59 16.45 8.69
N ALA A 104 -7.62 16.19 9.48
CA ALA A 104 -8.53 17.26 9.92
C ALA A 104 -7.79 18.28 10.78
N PRO A 105 -8.19 19.56 10.74
CA PRO A 105 -7.57 20.60 11.55
C PRO A 105 -7.76 20.33 13.05
N GLU A 106 -6.90 20.92 13.87
CA GLU A 106 -6.98 20.82 15.33
C GLU A 106 -8.11 21.67 15.93
N HIS A 107 -8.45 22.76 15.24
CA HIS A 107 -9.48 23.70 15.66
C HIS A 107 -10.55 23.86 14.58
N ASP A 108 -11.77 24.16 15.02
CA ASP A 108 -12.89 24.43 14.11
C ASP A 108 -12.56 25.59 13.16
N GLY A 109 -12.87 25.43 11.88
CA GLY A 109 -12.62 26.43 10.84
C GLY A 109 -11.25 26.39 10.19
N GLY A 110 -10.35 25.50 10.61
CA GLY A 110 -9.09 25.27 9.94
C GLY A 110 -9.24 24.44 8.65
N GLU A 111 -8.22 24.43 7.81
CA GLU A 111 -8.20 23.65 6.59
C GLU A 111 -7.68 22.22 6.83
N THR A 112 -8.26 21.24 6.13
CA THR A 112 -7.77 19.87 6.09
C THR A 112 -6.44 19.83 5.34
N THR A 113 -5.43 19.24 5.96
CA THR A 113 -4.13 19.03 5.32
C THR A 113 -4.15 17.70 4.57
N ARG A 114 -3.90 17.75 3.26
CA ARG A 114 -3.75 16.55 2.42
C ARG A 114 -2.30 16.24 2.19
N LEU A 115 -1.97 14.95 2.34
CA LEU A 115 -0.67 14.37 2.02
C LEU A 115 -0.88 13.12 1.19
N PHE A 116 0.11 12.79 0.37
CA PHE A 116 0.18 11.51 -0.30
C PHE A 116 1.26 10.64 0.35
N TYR A 117 1.04 9.33 0.34
CA TYR A 117 2.05 8.35 0.75
C TYR A 117 2.22 7.34 -0.37
N GLY A 118 3.37 7.37 -1.02
CA GLY A 118 3.68 6.59 -2.20
C GLY A 118 5.02 5.89 -2.13
N ALA A 119 5.36 5.18 -3.20
CA ALA A 119 6.65 4.52 -3.31
C ALA A 119 7.78 5.56 -3.32
N PRO A 120 8.96 5.22 -2.79
CA PRO A 120 10.15 6.07 -2.95
C PRO A 120 10.71 5.91 -4.37
N GLU A 121 11.49 6.87 -4.82
CA GLU A 121 12.17 6.82 -6.11
C GLU A 121 13.06 5.58 -6.27
N THR A 122 13.62 5.10 -5.15
CA THR A 122 14.44 3.87 -5.08
C THR A 122 13.63 2.59 -5.24
N ARG A 123 12.30 2.67 -5.22
CA ARG A 123 11.37 1.52 -5.27
C ARG A 123 11.68 0.44 -4.21
N SER A 124 12.13 0.85 -3.03
CA SER A 124 12.54 -0.05 -1.94
C SER A 124 11.37 -0.82 -1.30
N GLY A 125 10.15 -0.45 -1.56
CA GLY A 125 8.94 -1.04 -0.94
C GLY A 125 8.39 -0.22 0.22
N ILE A 126 9.24 0.36 1.08
CA ILE A 126 8.83 1.29 2.13
C ILE A 126 8.56 2.65 1.49
N GLY A 127 7.39 3.22 1.77
CA GLY A 127 6.99 4.51 1.23
C GLY A 127 7.50 5.72 2.01
N LYS A 128 7.16 6.88 1.49
CA LYS A 128 7.36 8.17 2.14
C LYS A 128 6.20 9.11 1.87
N PHE A 129 6.13 10.19 2.65
CA PHE A 129 5.17 11.26 2.40
C PHE A 129 5.60 12.14 1.22
N TYR A 130 4.59 12.60 0.50
CA TYR A 130 4.68 13.62 -0.55
C TYR A 130 3.62 14.69 -0.28
N PRO A 131 3.90 15.96 -0.56
CA PRO A 131 2.92 17.03 -0.43
C PRO A 131 1.83 16.90 -1.50
N ALA A 132 0.65 17.48 -1.26
CA ALA A 132 -0.52 17.35 -2.15
C ALA A 132 -0.33 17.91 -3.58
N TRP A 133 0.66 18.78 -3.79
CA TRP A 133 0.99 19.33 -5.12
C TRP A 133 1.95 18.46 -5.93
N GLU A 134 2.46 17.37 -5.35
CA GLU A 134 3.39 16.44 -5.97
C GLU A 134 2.75 15.07 -6.14
N THR A 135 2.64 14.57 -7.37
CA THR A 135 2.16 13.20 -7.60
C THR A 135 3.24 12.22 -7.16
N PRO A 136 2.97 11.37 -6.17
CA PRO A 136 3.96 10.39 -5.70
C PRO A 136 4.17 9.30 -6.74
N PRO A 137 5.34 8.65 -6.77
CA PRO A 137 5.51 7.41 -7.49
C PRO A 137 4.54 6.33 -6.95
N ASP A 138 3.93 5.60 -7.86
CA ASP A 138 2.99 4.53 -7.53
C ASP A 138 3.71 3.26 -7.04
N TYR A 139 3.04 2.52 -6.18
CA TYR A 139 3.29 1.09 -6.01
C TYR A 139 2.64 0.31 -7.14
N GLN A 140 3.20 -0.83 -7.47
CA GLN A 140 2.73 -1.68 -8.56
C GLN A 140 2.24 -3.02 -8.05
N ILE A 141 1.15 -3.52 -8.66
CA ILE A 141 0.69 -4.90 -8.56
C ILE A 141 0.55 -5.45 -9.98
N THR A 142 1.20 -6.58 -10.25
CA THR A 142 1.03 -7.29 -11.52
C THR A 142 -0.16 -8.22 -11.42
N VAL A 143 -1.09 -8.12 -12.38
CA VAL A 143 -2.22 -9.03 -12.52
C VAL A 143 -1.95 -9.95 -13.70
N PHE A 144 -2.05 -11.26 -13.47
CA PHE A 144 -1.78 -12.30 -14.48
C PHE A 144 -3.02 -13.13 -14.79
N ALA A 145 -3.01 -13.75 -15.96
CA ALA A 145 -4.12 -14.58 -16.45
C ALA A 145 -4.48 -15.70 -15.47
N ARG A 146 -5.76 -15.98 -15.34
CA ARG A 146 -6.26 -16.95 -14.34
C ARG A 146 -5.82 -18.39 -14.65
N ASP A 147 -5.63 -18.71 -15.92
CA ASP A 147 -5.17 -19.99 -16.45
C ASP A 147 -3.65 -20.10 -16.54
N PHE A 148 -2.91 -19.04 -16.19
CA PHE A 148 -1.45 -19.09 -16.18
C PHE A 148 -0.95 -20.08 -15.12
N GLU A 149 -0.16 -21.04 -15.57
CA GLU A 149 0.50 -22.02 -14.72
C GLU A 149 2.00 -22.06 -15.02
N THR A 150 2.80 -22.05 -13.97
CA THR A 150 4.23 -22.33 -14.09
C THR A 150 4.43 -23.81 -14.36
N PRO A 151 5.14 -24.21 -15.42
CA PRO A 151 5.41 -25.62 -15.71
C PRO A 151 6.00 -26.34 -14.49
N SER A 152 5.59 -27.59 -14.28
CA SER A 152 6.00 -28.38 -13.10
C SER A 152 7.50 -28.56 -13.00
N TRP A 153 8.18 -28.75 -14.14
CA TRP A 153 9.63 -28.89 -14.19
C TRP A 153 10.36 -27.62 -13.73
N PHE A 154 9.81 -26.44 -14.00
CA PHE A 154 10.39 -25.17 -13.54
C PHE A 154 10.07 -24.91 -12.06
N ARG A 155 8.86 -25.28 -11.61
CA ARG A 155 8.41 -25.10 -10.23
C ARG A 155 9.23 -25.94 -9.24
N HIS A 156 9.65 -27.13 -9.64
CA HIS A 156 10.34 -28.10 -8.79
C HIS A 156 11.81 -28.31 -9.18
N GLY A 157 12.30 -27.59 -10.18
CA GLY A 157 13.68 -27.65 -10.65
C GLY A 157 14.55 -26.52 -10.08
N ILE A 158 15.85 -26.71 -10.21
CA ILE A 158 16.86 -25.69 -9.98
C ILE A 158 17.37 -25.24 -11.34
N VAL A 159 17.30 -23.94 -11.62
CA VAL A 159 17.80 -23.36 -12.87
C VAL A 159 19.13 -22.70 -12.63
N TYR A 160 20.16 -23.11 -13.36
CA TYR A 160 21.46 -22.47 -13.37
C TYR A 160 21.61 -21.68 -14.68
N GLN A 161 21.98 -20.42 -14.56
CA GLN A 161 22.34 -19.60 -15.70
C GLN A 161 23.85 -19.31 -15.61
N ILE A 162 24.59 -19.79 -16.63
CA ILE A 162 26.04 -19.62 -16.71
C ILE A 162 26.30 -18.58 -17.80
N PHE A 163 27.01 -17.52 -17.47
CA PHE A 163 27.54 -16.55 -18.41
C PHE A 163 29.03 -16.89 -18.61
N PRO A 164 29.42 -17.48 -19.73
CA PRO A 164 30.84 -17.68 -20.05
C PRO A 164 31.48 -16.30 -20.32
N ASP A 165 32.66 -16.07 -19.78
CA ASP A 165 33.50 -14.91 -20.06
C ASP A 165 34.10 -14.96 -21.47
#